data_00b949dd47df8cafa9f2a97ece1e6bb3
#
_entry.id   00b949dd47df8cafa9f2a97ece1e6bb3
#
_cell.length_a   1.000
_cell.length_b   1.000
_cell.length_c   1.000
_cell.angle_alpha   90.00
_cell.angle_beta   90.00
_cell.angle_gamma   90.00
#
_symmetry.space_group_name_H-M   'P 1'
#
loop_
_entity.id
_entity.type
_entity.pdbx_description
1 polymer ?
#
loop_
_entity_poly.entity_id
_entity_poly.type
_entity_poly.pdbx_seq_one_letter_code
_entity_poly.pdbx_strand_id
1 'polypeptide(L)'
;MMKNKVIVKTIFPSIDKEYDIKIPVNELSWKVNKLIVKAVYDMNGIHIDLKEDKFVMMNKSTGKIYTNNVPIIDTDIRNGTEIVFLRET
;
A
#
# COMPACT_ATOMS: atom_id res chain seq x y z
N MET A 1 20.39 6.76 15.37
CA MET A 1 18.95 6.87 15.14
C MET A 1 18.46 5.86 14.12
N MET A 2 17.55 5.07 14.52
CA MET A 2 17.00 4.03 13.66
C MET A 2 15.91 4.59 12.77
N LYS A 3 16.02 4.37 11.49
CA LYS A 3 14.95 4.67 10.58
C LYS A 3 14.04 3.44 10.47
N ASN A 4 12.79 3.60 10.87
CA ASN A 4 11.85 2.51 10.80
C ASN A 4 10.71 2.79 9.83
N LYS A 5 10.99 3.61 8.82
CA LYS A 5 10.04 3.94 7.75
C LYS A 5 10.74 3.85 6.41
N VAL A 6 9.97 3.49 5.39
CA VAL A 6 10.44 3.49 4.01
C VAL A 6 9.47 4.33 3.18
N ILE A 7 9.98 4.93 2.11
CA ILE A 7 9.15 5.68 1.17
C ILE A 7 8.87 4.79 -0.02
N VAL A 8 7.60 4.57 -0.30
CA VAL A 8 7.16 3.75 -1.43
C VAL A 8 6.32 4.59 -2.38
N LYS A 9 6.38 4.27 -3.66
CA LYS A 9 5.47 4.86 -4.63
C LYS A 9 4.22 3.99 -4.66
N THR A 10 3.08 4.58 -4.35
CA THR A 10 1.81 3.88 -4.36
C THR A 10 1.05 4.29 -5.61
N ILE A 11 0.57 3.31 -6.35
CA ILE A 11 -0.08 3.50 -7.64
C ILE A 11 -1.50 2.97 -7.55
N PHE A 12 -2.46 3.81 -7.89
CA PHE A 12 -3.89 3.48 -7.80
C PHE A 12 -4.53 3.59 -9.17
N PRO A 13 -4.50 2.50 -9.98
CA PRO A 13 -5.08 2.56 -11.33
C PRO A 13 -6.56 2.90 -11.35
N SER A 14 -7.31 2.46 -10.33
CA SER A 14 -8.76 2.69 -10.29
C SER A 14 -9.15 4.15 -10.25
N ILE A 15 -8.26 5.03 -9.81
CA ILE A 15 -8.51 6.47 -9.75
C ILE A 15 -7.42 7.27 -10.46
N ASP A 16 -6.51 6.59 -11.14
CA ASP A 16 -5.44 7.21 -11.92
C ASP A 16 -4.60 8.19 -11.09
N LYS A 17 -4.14 7.72 -9.92
CA LYS A 17 -3.33 8.53 -9.00
C LYS A 17 -2.10 7.75 -8.54
N GLU A 18 -1.04 8.50 -8.23
CA GLU A 18 0.20 7.96 -7.65
C GLU A 18 0.66 8.89 -6.54
N TYR A 19 1.20 8.30 -5.47
CA TYR A 19 1.69 9.07 -4.34
C TYR A 19 2.94 8.41 -3.76
N ASP A 20 3.90 9.24 -3.34
CA ASP A 20 5.03 8.76 -2.55
C ASP A 20 4.63 8.84 -1.08
N ILE A 21 4.64 7.71 -0.40
CA ILE A 21 4.13 7.62 0.98
C ILE A 21 5.18 6.96 1.86
N LYS A 22 5.40 7.54 3.04
CA LYS A 22 6.22 6.91 4.07
C LYS A 22 5.37 5.89 4.81
N ILE A 23 5.88 4.66 4.91
CA ILE A 23 5.19 3.61 5.65
C ILE A 23 6.09 3.05 6.74
N PRO A 24 5.51 2.74 7.92
CA PRO A 24 6.30 2.16 9.01
C PRO A 24 6.62 0.70 8.72
N VAL A 25 7.88 0.32 8.87
CA VAL A 25 8.30 -1.04 8.52
C VAL A 25 7.87 -2.07 9.56
N ASN A 26 7.53 -1.64 10.76
CA ASN A 26 7.10 -2.55 11.84
C ASN A 26 5.61 -2.87 11.78
N GLU A 27 4.85 -2.16 10.95
CA GLU A 27 3.41 -2.39 10.84
C GLU A 27 3.12 -3.60 9.94
N LEU A 28 2.02 -4.28 10.24
CA LEU A 28 1.56 -5.40 9.44
C LEU A 28 1.11 -4.91 8.06
N SER A 29 1.42 -5.69 7.04
CA SER A 29 1.15 -5.31 5.66
C SER A 29 -0.33 -5.04 5.38
N TRP A 30 -1.23 -5.83 5.95
CA TRP A 30 -2.67 -5.61 5.72
C TRP A 30 -3.16 -4.32 6.38
N LYS A 31 -2.58 -3.95 7.53
CA LYS A 31 -2.93 -2.69 8.17
C LYS A 31 -2.44 -1.51 7.33
N VAL A 32 -1.22 -1.61 6.82
CA VAL A 32 -0.66 -0.58 5.94
C VAL A 32 -1.53 -0.43 4.69
N ASN A 33 -1.93 -1.55 4.10
CA ASN A 33 -2.82 -1.55 2.94
C ASN A 33 -4.08 -0.73 3.22
N LYS A 34 -4.78 -1.06 4.30
CA LYS A 34 -6.04 -0.39 4.63
C LYS A 34 -5.85 1.09 4.91
N LEU A 35 -4.80 1.44 5.64
CA LEU A 35 -4.55 2.84 5.99
C LEU A 35 -4.22 3.67 4.75
N ILE A 36 -3.42 3.13 3.84
CA ILE A 36 -3.05 3.84 2.62
C ILE A 36 -4.27 4.04 1.72
N VAL A 37 -5.04 2.97 1.51
CA VAL A 37 -6.25 3.05 0.68
C VAL A 37 -7.21 4.10 1.24
N LYS A 38 -7.45 4.07 2.54
CA LYS A 38 -8.35 5.02 3.19
C LYS A 38 -7.85 6.45 2.99
N ALA A 39 -6.57 6.69 3.26
CA ALA A 39 -6.00 8.03 3.16
C ALA A 39 -6.06 8.57 1.73
N VAL A 40 -5.70 7.75 0.76
CA VAL A 40 -5.67 8.19 -0.64
C VAL A 40 -7.08 8.48 -1.16
N TYR A 41 -8.03 7.61 -0.86
CA TYR A 41 -9.41 7.82 -1.31
C TYR A 41 -10.03 9.04 -0.62
N ASP A 42 -9.75 9.24 0.67
CA ASP A 42 -10.20 10.44 1.37
C ASP A 42 -9.64 11.71 0.74
N MET A 43 -8.35 11.70 0.38
CA MET A 43 -7.73 12.86 -0.28
C MET A 43 -8.40 13.21 -1.61
N ASN A 44 -8.98 12.22 -2.26
CA ASN A 44 -9.64 12.41 -3.55
C ASN A 44 -11.17 12.57 -3.42
N GLY A 45 -11.65 12.73 -2.18
CA GLY A 45 -13.07 12.94 -1.93
C GLY A 45 -13.94 11.73 -2.25
N ILE A 46 -13.36 10.54 -2.25
CA ILE A 46 -14.09 9.31 -2.60
C ILE A 46 -14.29 8.50 -1.33
N HIS A 47 -15.54 8.17 -1.06
CA HIS A 47 -15.86 7.31 0.07
C HIS A 47 -15.45 5.87 -0.25
N ILE A 48 -14.83 5.21 0.73
CA ILE A 48 -14.44 3.82 0.62
C ILE A 48 -14.94 3.06 1.85
N ASP A 49 -15.49 1.89 1.63
CA ASP A 49 -15.93 1.01 2.71
C ASP A 49 -14.91 -0.11 2.82
N LEU A 50 -14.06 -0.05 3.83
CA LEU A 50 -12.97 -1.02 4.00
C LEU A 50 -13.44 -2.43 4.30
N LYS A 51 -14.72 -2.63 4.62
CA LYS A 51 -15.28 -3.96 4.79
C LYS A 51 -15.66 -4.59 3.46
N GLU A 52 -16.13 -3.76 2.52
CA GLU A 52 -16.59 -4.23 1.21
C GLU A 52 -15.54 -4.05 0.13
N ASP A 53 -14.83 -2.92 0.18
CA ASP A 53 -13.88 -2.56 -0.85
C ASP A 53 -12.50 -3.07 -0.45
N LYS A 54 -12.03 -4.08 -1.14
CA LYS A 54 -10.76 -4.73 -0.84
C LYS A 54 -9.74 -4.47 -1.94
N PHE A 55 -8.50 -4.28 -1.53
CA PHE A 55 -7.40 -4.03 -2.44
C PHE A 55 -6.29 -5.03 -2.17
N VAL A 56 -5.59 -5.43 -3.22
CA VAL A 56 -4.35 -6.19 -3.08
C VAL A 56 -3.18 -5.29 -3.44
N MET A 57 -2.05 -5.53 -2.79
CA MET A 57 -0.81 -4.83 -3.08
C MET A 57 0.06 -5.71 -3.96
N MET A 58 0.55 -5.14 -5.07
CA MET A 58 1.41 -5.86 -6.00
C MET A 58 2.68 -5.06 -6.24
N ASN A 59 3.83 -5.71 -6.20
CA ASN A 59 5.09 -5.09 -6.57
C ASN A 59 5.09 -4.89 -8.09
N LYS A 60 5.19 -3.64 -8.52
CA LYS A 60 5.12 -3.32 -9.94
C LYS A 60 6.26 -3.97 -10.73
N SER A 61 7.46 -4.01 -10.16
CA SER A 61 8.63 -4.52 -10.85
C SER A 61 8.63 -6.03 -11.03
N THR A 62 8.08 -6.76 -10.05
CA THR A 62 8.16 -8.22 -10.04
C THR A 62 6.83 -8.90 -10.31
N GLY A 63 5.71 -8.17 -10.16
CA GLY A 63 4.37 -8.74 -10.24
C GLY A 63 3.97 -9.53 -9.02
N LYS A 64 4.80 -9.53 -7.98
CA LYS A 64 4.52 -10.27 -6.75
C LYS A 64 3.34 -9.65 -6.01
N ILE A 65 2.39 -10.48 -5.62
CA ILE A 65 1.25 -10.08 -4.78
C ILE A 65 1.61 -10.37 -3.31
N TYR A 66 1.38 -9.38 -2.45
CA TYR A 66 1.67 -9.52 -1.03
C TYR A 66 0.47 -10.15 -0.34
N THR A 67 0.53 -11.47 -0.13
CA THR A 67 -0.60 -12.25 0.39
C THR A 67 -0.52 -12.54 1.89
N ASN A 68 0.67 -12.40 2.47
CA ASN A 68 0.87 -12.69 3.89
C ASN A 68 0.75 -11.42 4.72
N ASN A 69 0.06 -11.53 5.86
CA ASN A 69 -0.05 -10.40 6.79
C ASN A 69 1.13 -10.44 7.75
N VAL A 70 2.25 -9.85 7.31
CA VAL A 70 3.48 -9.80 8.08
C VAL A 70 3.96 -8.36 8.16
N PRO A 71 4.87 -8.04 9.11
CA PRO A 71 5.44 -6.70 9.15
C PRO A 71 6.12 -6.35 7.82
N ILE A 72 6.06 -5.10 7.44
CA ILE A 72 6.66 -4.64 6.17
C ILE A 72 8.15 -5.02 6.09
N ILE A 73 8.87 -4.97 7.23
CA ILE A 73 10.29 -5.30 7.26
C ILE A 73 10.56 -6.75 6.83
N ASP A 74 9.58 -7.63 6.99
CA ASP A 74 9.70 -9.04 6.61
C ASP A 74 9.33 -9.30 5.15
N THR A 75 9.01 -8.25 4.40
CA THR A 75 8.75 -8.32 2.97
C THR A 75 9.95 -7.80 2.18
N ASP A 76 9.85 -7.79 0.87
CA ASP A 76 10.87 -7.19 0.02
C ASP A 76 10.66 -5.68 -0.22
N ILE A 77 9.70 -5.08 0.48
CA ILE A 77 9.40 -3.66 0.33
C ILE A 77 10.52 -2.84 0.96
N ARG A 78 11.11 -1.92 0.19
CA ARG A 78 12.21 -1.06 0.61
C ARG A 78 11.96 0.34 0.06
N ASN A 79 12.85 1.27 0.38
CA ASN A 79 12.80 2.62 -0.19
C ASN A 79 12.78 2.52 -1.71
N GLY A 80 11.84 3.21 -2.33
CA GLY A 80 11.73 3.25 -3.78
C GLY A 80 10.91 2.13 -4.39
N THR A 81 10.46 1.16 -3.59
CA THR A 81 9.58 0.11 -4.12
C THR A 81 8.30 0.74 -4.66
N GLU A 82 7.88 0.28 -5.84
CA GLU A 82 6.62 0.70 -6.44
C GLU A 82 5.57 -0.36 -6.19
N ILE A 83 4.46 0.05 -5.58
CA ILE A 83 3.38 -0.86 -5.20
C ILE A 83 2.10 -0.43 -5.89
N VAL A 84 1.49 -1.35 -6.62
CA VAL A 84 0.21 -1.12 -7.28
C VAL A 84 -0.89 -1.64 -6.37
N PHE A 85 -1.88 -0.80 -6.11
CA PHE A 85 -3.05 -1.17 -5.32
C PHE A 85 -4.19 -1.51 -6.28
N LEU A 86 -4.46 -2.80 -6.39
CA LEU A 86 -5.48 -3.31 -7.32
C LEU A 86 -6.76 -3.62 -6.56
N ARG A 87 -7.86 -3.08 -7.05
CA ARG A 87 -9.15 -3.33 -6.43
C ARG A 87 -9.62 -4.74 -6.77
N GLU A 88 -9.98 -5.48 -5.73
CA GLU A 88 -10.59 -6.80 -5.93
C GLU A 88 -12.04 -6.64 -6.33
N THR A 89 -12.48 -7.50 -7.22
CA THR A 89 -13.88 -7.49 -7.66
C THR A 89 -14.63 -8.72 -7.16
#